data_512aa8fab04c620c8f425cf3246eaef3
#
_entry.id   512aa8fab04c620c8f425cf3246eaef3
#
_cell.length_a   1.000
_cell.length_b   1.000
_cell.length_c   1.000
_cell.angle_alpha   90.00
_cell.angle_beta   90.00
_cell.angle_gamma   90.00
#
_symmetry.space_group_name_H-M   'P 1'
#
loop_
_entity.id
_entity.type
_entity.pdbx_description
1 polymer ?
#
loop_
_entity_poly.entity_id
_entity_poly.type
_entity_poly.pdbx_seq_one_letter_code
_entity_poly.pdbx_strand_id
1 'polypeptide(L)'
;MKNIVIVVDMQNGFARYEQTKALSKRVEELLSQELFDTVIATRFLNEDNSMHERLFSWHKLKTEEDRNISTGIAKHVDEIQDKYIYNCVNSNFIQRLCQLNDGKYPEKVFIVGADTDCCVLTIATALFENNIRPVV
;
A
#
# COMPACT_ATOMS: atom_id res chain seq x y z
N MET A 1 2.13 21.40 4.69
CA MET A 1 2.33 20.09 4.04
C MET A 1 1.47 19.06 4.73
N LYS A 2 0.73 18.29 3.96
CA LYS A 2 -0.09 17.19 4.48
C LYS A 2 0.77 15.94 4.70
N ASN A 3 0.50 15.20 5.75
CA ASN A 3 1.13 13.92 6.02
C ASN A 3 0.29 12.81 5.36
N ILE A 4 0.80 12.24 4.29
CA ILE A 4 0.14 11.16 3.57
C ILE A 4 0.92 9.86 3.84
N VAL A 5 0.21 8.80 4.17
CA VAL A 5 0.80 7.46 4.32
C VAL A 5 0.19 6.50 3.31
N ILE A 6 1.05 5.67 2.71
CA ILE A 6 0.65 4.54 1.87
C ILE A 6 0.82 3.28 2.72
N VAL A 7 -0.27 2.57 2.94
CA VAL A 7 -0.30 1.27 3.62
C VAL A 7 -0.30 0.19 2.55
N VAL A 8 0.83 -0.51 2.41
CA VAL A 8 1.08 -1.39 1.28
C VAL A 8 0.62 -2.81 1.58
N ASP A 9 -0.39 -3.26 0.83
CA ASP A 9 -0.84 -4.66 0.73
C ASP A 9 -1.11 -5.36 2.07
N MET A 10 -1.65 -4.64 3.03
CA MET A 10 -2.04 -5.21 4.32
C MET A 10 -3.40 -5.93 4.22
N GLN A 11 -3.44 -6.92 3.35
CA GLN A 11 -4.61 -7.72 3.00
C GLN A 11 -4.64 -9.01 3.81
N ASN A 12 -5.84 -9.55 4.06
CA ASN A 12 -6.03 -10.78 4.84
C ASN A 12 -5.21 -11.95 4.29
N GLY A 13 -5.13 -12.09 2.97
CA GLY A 13 -4.39 -13.16 2.32
C GLY A 13 -2.88 -13.13 2.58
N PHE A 14 -2.32 -11.95 2.87
CA PHE A 14 -0.91 -11.80 3.23
C PHE A 14 -0.67 -11.87 4.74
N ALA A 15 -1.70 -11.66 5.56
CA ALA A 15 -1.60 -11.62 7.02
C ALA A 15 -1.82 -13.00 7.67
N ARG A 16 -1.37 -14.07 7.01
CA ARG A 16 -1.57 -15.45 7.48
C ARG A 16 -0.41 -15.98 8.31
N TYR A 17 0.73 -15.31 8.27
CA TYR A 17 1.93 -15.72 9.01
C TYR A 17 2.06 -14.89 10.28
N GLU A 18 2.76 -15.43 11.26
CA GLU A 18 2.96 -14.76 12.55
C GLU A 18 3.60 -13.37 12.39
N GLN A 19 4.63 -13.27 11.54
CA GLN A 19 5.32 -12.01 11.29
C GLN A 19 4.41 -10.96 10.66
N THR A 20 3.60 -11.35 9.70
CA THR A 20 2.67 -10.43 9.02
C THR A 20 1.48 -10.05 9.90
N LYS A 21 1.04 -10.95 10.77
CA LYS A 21 0.03 -10.62 11.80
C LYS A 21 0.58 -9.60 12.80
N ALA A 22 1.83 -9.76 13.24
CA ALA A 22 2.48 -8.81 14.13
C ALA A 22 2.67 -7.45 13.46
N LEU A 23 3.07 -7.44 12.19
CA LEU A 23 3.17 -6.21 11.39
C LEU A 23 1.82 -5.52 11.28
N SER A 24 0.77 -6.27 10.95
CA SER A 24 -0.60 -5.74 10.83
C SER A 24 -1.03 -5.02 12.11
N LYS A 25 -0.73 -5.61 13.26
CA LYS A 25 -1.04 -5.03 14.56
C LYS A 25 -0.28 -3.72 14.80
N ARG A 26 1.00 -3.67 14.44
CA ARG A 26 1.83 -2.46 14.56
C ARG A 26 1.34 -1.34 13.64
N VAL A 27 0.95 -1.67 12.42
CA VAL A 27 0.37 -0.71 11.49
C VAL A 27 -0.94 -0.16 12.03
N GLU A 28 -1.82 -1.03 12.56
CA GLU A 28 -3.05 -0.61 13.21
C GLU A 28 -2.79 0.36 14.37
N GLU A 29 -1.83 0.03 15.24
CA GLU A 29 -1.45 0.88 16.37
C GLU A 29 -0.92 2.25 15.89
N LEU A 30 -0.10 2.26 14.84
CA LEU A 30 0.41 3.50 14.25
C LEU A 30 -0.73 4.37 13.69
N LEU A 31 -1.64 3.79 12.93
CA LEU A 31 -2.76 4.52 12.34
C LEU A 31 -3.72 5.04 13.41
N SER A 32 -3.88 4.35 14.52
CA SER A 32 -4.74 4.78 15.63
C SER A 32 -4.24 6.06 16.32
N GLN A 33 -2.99 6.45 16.11
CA GLN A 33 -2.43 7.69 16.66
C GLN A 33 -2.84 8.94 15.86
N GLU A 34 -3.54 8.77 14.74
CA GLU A 34 -4.05 9.87 13.91
C GLU A 34 -2.99 10.88 13.48
N LEU A 35 -1.79 10.39 13.13
CA LEU A 35 -0.65 11.22 12.71
C LEU A 35 -0.72 11.65 11.25
N PHE A 36 -1.56 11.02 10.44
CA PHE A 36 -1.62 11.22 9.01
C PHE A 36 -2.93 11.91 8.61
N ASP A 37 -2.82 12.87 7.71
CA ASP A 37 -3.97 13.57 7.14
C ASP A 37 -4.76 12.69 6.17
N THR A 38 -4.06 11.79 5.45
CA THR A 38 -4.68 10.84 4.54
C THR A 38 -3.97 9.49 4.62
N VAL A 39 -4.76 8.44 4.67
CA VAL A 39 -4.30 7.04 4.64
C VAL A 39 -4.78 6.40 3.35
N ILE A 40 -3.83 6.07 2.48
CA ILE A 40 -4.09 5.34 1.23
C ILE A 40 -3.64 3.89 1.44
N ALA A 41 -4.54 2.93 1.27
CA ALA A 41 -4.16 1.52 1.29
C ALA A 41 -4.07 0.98 -0.13
N THR A 42 -2.97 0.30 -0.45
CA THR A 42 -2.91 -0.46 -1.69
C THR A 42 -3.48 -1.85 -1.49
N ARG A 43 -4.08 -2.36 -2.55
CA ARG A 43 -4.63 -3.69 -2.58
C ARG A 43 -4.11 -4.38 -3.84
N PHE A 44 -3.32 -5.43 -3.65
CA PHE A 44 -2.80 -6.23 -4.75
C PHE A 44 -3.87 -7.21 -5.22
N LEU A 45 -4.16 -7.22 -6.51
CA LEU A 45 -5.15 -8.10 -7.12
C LEU A 45 -4.44 -9.10 -8.05
N ASN A 46 -4.52 -10.39 -7.71
CA ASN A 46 -3.97 -11.47 -8.53
C ASN A 46 -5.07 -12.03 -9.44
N GLU A 47 -5.19 -11.48 -10.64
CA GLU A 47 -6.17 -11.92 -11.61
C GLU A 47 -5.80 -13.27 -12.24
N ASP A 48 -6.79 -13.92 -12.85
CA ASP A 48 -6.56 -15.14 -13.61
C ASP A 48 -5.60 -14.88 -14.76
N ASN A 49 -4.67 -15.82 -14.96
CA ASN A 49 -3.64 -15.72 -15.98
C ASN A 49 -2.69 -14.51 -15.80
N SER A 50 -2.51 -14.05 -14.57
CA SER A 50 -1.54 -13.01 -14.24
C SER A 50 -0.11 -13.49 -14.47
N MET A 51 0.84 -12.54 -14.50
CA MET A 51 2.26 -12.88 -14.55
C MET A 51 2.69 -13.72 -13.35
N HIS A 52 2.08 -13.53 -12.19
CA HIS A 52 2.38 -14.31 -10.98
C HIS A 52 1.93 -15.76 -11.13
N GLU A 53 0.80 -15.99 -11.76
CA GLU A 53 0.35 -17.35 -12.09
C GLU A 53 1.21 -18.00 -13.15
N ARG A 54 1.49 -17.28 -14.24
CA ARG A 54 2.22 -17.83 -15.39
C ARG A 54 3.71 -18.05 -15.13
N LEU A 55 4.37 -17.13 -14.42
CA LEU A 55 5.82 -17.13 -14.25
C LEU A 55 6.26 -17.73 -12.91
N PHE A 56 5.43 -17.65 -11.87
CA PHE A 56 5.76 -18.13 -10.53
C PHE A 56 4.85 -19.24 -10.03
N SER A 57 3.85 -19.64 -10.81
CA SER A 57 2.83 -20.62 -10.36
C SER A 57 2.17 -20.23 -9.04
N TRP A 58 1.98 -18.92 -8.83
CA TRP A 58 1.38 -18.39 -7.61
C TRP A 58 -0.08 -18.09 -7.85
N HIS A 59 -0.97 -18.89 -7.22
CA HIS A 59 -2.41 -18.85 -7.43
C HIS A 59 -3.19 -18.42 -6.20
N LYS A 60 -2.56 -17.65 -5.32
CA LYS A 60 -3.19 -17.18 -4.08
C LYS A 60 -3.88 -15.83 -4.27
N LEU A 61 -4.53 -15.34 -3.23
CA LEU A 61 -5.23 -14.06 -3.20
C LEU A 61 -6.43 -14.02 -4.15
N LYS A 62 -7.15 -15.16 -4.25
CA LYS A 62 -8.26 -15.32 -5.20
C LYS A 62 -9.64 -15.00 -4.62
N THR A 63 -9.81 -15.11 -3.31
CA THR A 63 -11.09 -14.84 -2.66
C THR A 63 -11.23 -13.37 -2.31
N GLU A 64 -12.47 -12.89 -2.23
CA GLU A 64 -12.74 -11.52 -1.76
C GLU A 64 -12.19 -11.29 -0.35
N GLU A 65 -12.35 -12.27 0.54
CA GLU A 65 -11.81 -12.20 1.89
C GLU A 65 -10.30 -12.02 1.90
N ASP A 66 -9.57 -12.78 1.09
CA ASP A 66 -8.12 -12.67 0.97
C ASP A 66 -7.67 -11.30 0.44
N ARG A 67 -8.45 -10.72 -0.47
CA ARG A 67 -8.15 -9.42 -1.09
C ARG A 67 -8.43 -8.25 -0.16
N ASN A 68 -9.37 -8.41 0.76
CA ASN A 68 -9.77 -7.32 1.64
C ASN A 68 -8.63 -6.90 2.57
N ILE A 69 -8.57 -5.59 2.83
CA ILE A 69 -7.67 -5.02 3.83
C ILE A 69 -8.07 -5.56 5.21
N SER A 70 -7.09 -5.87 6.04
CA SER A 70 -7.31 -6.32 7.42
C SER A 70 -8.23 -5.36 8.17
N THR A 71 -9.21 -5.88 8.87
CA THR A 71 -10.31 -5.10 9.48
C THR A 71 -9.81 -3.97 10.39
N GLY A 72 -8.79 -4.23 11.23
CA GLY A 72 -8.23 -3.22 12.12
C GLY A 72 -7.53 -2.07 11.41
N ILE A 73 -7.06 -2.30 10.18
CA ILE A 73 -6.44 -1.28 9.33
C ILE A 73 -7.50 -0.58 8.49
N ALA A 74 -8.43 -1.34 7.93
CA ALA A 74 -9.46 -0.83 7.00
C ALA A 74 -10.26 0.34 7.58
N LYS A 75 -10.54 0.33 8.87
CA LYS A 75 -11.28 1.41 9.54
C LYS A 75 -10.55 2.76 9.53
N HIS A 76 -9.25 2.78 9.29
CA HIS A 76 -8.44 3.99 9.22
C HIS A 76 -8.17 4.45 7.78
N VAL A 77 -8.57 3.68 6.79
CA VAL A 77 -8.25 3.92 5.38
C VAL A 77 -9.23 4.92 4.79
N ASP A 78 -8.69 5.97 4.17
CA ASP A 78 -9.48 6.98 3.47
C ASP A 78 -9.69 6.61 2.00
N GLU A 79 -8.68 6.05 1.35
CA GLU A 79 -8.71 5.67 -0.06
C GLU A 79 -8.06 4.31 -0.30
N ILE A 80 -8.60 3.55 -1.24
CA ILE A 80 -8.02 2.28 -1.69
C ILE A 80 -7.47 2.46 -3.10
N GLN A 81 -6.21 2.04 -3.30
CA GLN A 81 -5.56 1.99 -4.60
C GLN A 81 -5.32 0.53 -4.97
N ASP A 82 -6.10 0.03 -5.92
CA ASP A 82 -5.92 -1.31 -6.46
C ASP A 82 -4.75 -1.33 -7.44
N LYS A 83 -3.98 -2.42 -7.44
CA LYS A 83 -2.86 -2.63 -8.36
C LYS A 83 -2.72 -4.09 -8.72
N TYR A 84 -2.18 -4.35 -9.90
CA TYR A 84 -1.96 -5.70 -10.46
C TYR A 84 -0.48 -6.06 -10.55
N ILE A 85 0.39 -5.12 -10.24
CA ILE A 85 1.85 -5.21 -10.22
C ILE A 85 2.36 -4.67 -8.88
N TYR A 86 3.66 -4.78 -8.62
CA TYR A 86 4.22 -4.29 -7.36
C TYR A 86 4.08 -2.78 -7.20
N ASN A 87 4.22 -2.03 -8.28
CA ASN A 87 4.15 -0.57 -8.26
C ASN A 87 2.72 -0.06 -8.41
N CYS A 88 2.37 0.97 -7.66
CA CYS A 88 1.12 1.71 -7.84
C CYS A 88 1.36 3.16 -8.28
N VAL A 89 2.62 3.59 -8.32
CA VAL A 89 2.98 4.99 -8.59
C VAL A 89 3.03 5.22 -10.11
N ASN A 90 2.04 5.92 -10.61
CA ASN A 90 1.95 6.35 -12.00
C ASN A 90 1.52 7.83 -12.02
N SER A 91 1.36 8.41 -13.20
CA SER A 91 0.98 9.83 -13.36
C SER A 91 -0.31 10.16 -12.64
N ASN A 92 -1.32 9.29 -12.70
CA ASN A 92 -2.59 9.49 -12.02
C ASN A 92 -2.43 9.47 -10.49
N PHE A 93 -1.61 8.56 -9.98
CA PHE A 93 -1.33 8.47 -8.55
C PHE A 93 -0.59 9.71 -8.04
N ILE A 94 0.43 10.17 -8.78
CA ILE A 94 1.15 11.41 -8.45
C ILE A 94 0.19 12.61 -8.44
N GLN A 95 -0.68 12.70 -9.44
CA GLN A 95 -1.70 13.76 -9.50
C GLN A 95 -2.60 13.71 -8.26
N ARG A 96 -3.02 12.50 -7.86
CA ARG A 96 -3.84 12.33 -6.65
C ARG A 96 -3.10 12.78 -5.39
N LEU A 97 -1.83 12.44 -5.25
CA LEU A 97 -1.00 12.91 -4.14
C LEU A 97 -0.93 14.45 -4.09
N CYS A 98 -0.80 15.09 -5.23
CA CYS A 98 -0.83 16.56 -5.30
C CYS A 98 -2.18 17.11 -4.84
N GLN A 99 -3.29 16.53 -5.25
CA GLN A 99 -4.63 16.94 -4.82
C GLN A 99 -4.78 16.81 -3.30
N LEU A 100 -4.30 15.72 -2.72
CA LEU A 100 -4.33 15.47 -1.29
C LEU A 100 -3.40 16.39 -0.49
N ASN A 101 -2.41 16.98 -1.15
CA ASN A 101 -1.46 17.93 -0.58
C ASN A 101 -1.80 19.39 -0.97
N ASP A 102 -3.07 19.74 -0.96
CA ASP A 102 -3.58 21.08 -1.25
C ASP A 102 -3.15 21.63 -2.63
N GLY A 103 -3.07 20.75 -3.62
CA GLY A 103 -2.68 21.08 -4.99
C GLY A 103 -1.18 21.27 -5.20
N LYS A 104 -0.37 21.05 -4.16
CA LYS A 104 1.09 21.20 -4.23
C LYS A 104 1.76 19.83 -4.38
N TYR A 105 2.89 19.82 -5.08
CA TYR A 105 3.71 18.62 -5.21
C TYR A 105 4.24 18.20 -3.82
N PRO A 106 4.04 16.93 -3.40
CA PRO A 106 4.46 16.51 -2.06
C PRO A 106 5.98 16.40 -1.96
N GLU A 107 6.54 16.83 -0.83
CA GLU A 107 7.98 16.68 -0.57
C GLU A 107 8.32 15.28 -0.09
N LYS A 108 7.41 14.66 0.67
CA LYS A 108 7.60 13.33 1.23
C LYS A 108 6.28 12.59 1.33
N VAL A 109 6.36 11.26 1.31
CA VAL A 109 5.23 10.35 1.54
C VAL A 109 5.72 9.22 2.44
N PHE A 110 4.92 8.90 3.46
CA PHE A 110 5.21 7.79 4.36
C PHE A 110 4.74 6.48 3.77
N ILE A 111 5.47 5.40 4.04
CA ILE A 111 5.14 4.06 3.54
C ILE A 111 5.27 3.07 4.68
N VAL A 112 4.22 2.27 4.88
CA VAL A 112 4.21 1.14 5.81
C VAL A 112 3.61 -0.07 5.12
N GLY A 113 3.86 -1.25 5.61
CA GLY A 113 3.23 -2.48 5.11
C GLY A 113 4.23 -3.55 4.67
N ALA A 114 3.82 -4.38 3.72
CA ALA A 114 4.57 -5.54 3.24
C ALA A 114 4.53 -5.66 1.69
N ASP A 115 5.48 -6.33 1.07
CA ASP A 115 6.75 -6.81 1.63
C ASP A 115 7.84 -5.80 1.34
N THR A 116 8.79 -5.67 2.26
CA THR A 116 9.85 -4.66 2.18
C THR A 116 10.71 -4.79 0.92
N ASP A 117 10.99 -6.02 0.49
CA ASP A 117 11.83 -6.32 -0.67
C ASP A 117 11.08 -6.42 -2.01
N CYS A 118 9.77 -6.20 -2.00
CA CYS A 118 8.92 -6.27 -3.20
C CYS A 118 8.10 -5.00 -3.38
N CYS A 119 6.84 -5.01 -2.95
CA CYS A 119 5.90 -3.91 -3.16
C CYS A 119 6.37 -2.61 -2.49
N VAL A 120 6.85 -2.68 -1.25
CA VAL A 120 7.32 -1.50 -0.51
C VAL A 120 8.53 -0.88 -1.21
N LEU A 121 9.54 -1.69 -1.57
CA LEU A 121 10.73 -1.23 -2.27
C LEU A 121 10.36 -0.58 -3.61
N THR A 122 9.49 -1.23 -4.38
CA THR A 122 9.10 -0.74 -5.70
C THR A 122 8.39 0.61 -5.60
N ILE A 123 7.46 0.75 -4.67
CA ILE A 123 6.73 2.00 -4.44
C ILE A 123 7.69 3.10 -3.95
N ALA A 124 8.58 2.78 -3.00
CA ALA A 124 9.56 3.73 -2.50
C ALA A 124 10.50 4.23 -3.61
N THR A 125 11.00 3.31 -4.44
CA THR A 125 11.85 3.65 -5.58
C THR A 125 11.11 4.54 -6.58
N ALA A 126 9.87 4.21 -6.90
CA ALA A 126 9.07 4.99 -7.83
C ALA A 126 8.77 6.40 -7.30
N LEU A 127 8.50 6.56 -6.02
CA LEU A 127 8.35 7.89 -5.41
C LEU A 127 9.65 8.68 -5.51
N PHE A 128 10.78 8.06 -5.16
CA PHE A 128 12.10 8.69 -5.27
C PHE A 128 12.40 9.15 -6.70
N GLU A 129 12.13 8.31 -7.70
CA GLU A 129 12.33 8.65 -9.11
C GLU A 129 11.38 9.75 -9.59
N ASN A 130 10.29 10.00 -8.88
CA ASN A 130 9.39 11.12 -9.10
C ASN A 130 9.66 12.32 -8.17
N ASN A 131 10.87 12.39 -7.61
CA ASN A 131 11.32 13.48 -6.75
C ASN A 131 10.47 13.67 -5.48
N ILE A 132 9.93 12.58 -4.95
CA ILE A 132 9.21 12.55 -3.68
C ILE A 132 10.02 11.70 -2.70
N ARG A 133 10.34 12.23 -1.53
CA ARG A 133 11.10 11.49 -0.52
C ARG A 133 10.22 10.38 0.08
N PRO A 134 10.57 9.10 -0.11
CA PRO A 134 9.90 8.02 0.62
C PRO A 134 10.43 7.96 2.06
N VAL A 135 9.52 7.81 3.01
CA VAL A 135 9.84 7.59 4.43
C VAL A 135 9.25 6.24 4.82
N VAL A 136 10.10 5.23 4.91
CA VAL A 136 9.69 3.86 5.18
C VAL A 136 9.84 3.53 6.67
#